data_122847e94fda3aba844651148dd10a9a
#
_entry.id   122847e94fda3aba844651148dd10a9a
#
_cell.length_a   1.000
_cell.length_b   1.000
_cell.length_c   1.000
_cell.angle_alpha   90.00
_cell.angle_beta   90.00
_cell.angle_gamma   90.00
#
_symmetry.space_group_name_H-M   'P 1'
#
loop_
_entity.id
_entity.type
_entity.pdbx_description
1 polymer ?
#
loop_
_entity_poly.entity_id
_entity_poly.type
_entity_poly.pdbx_seq_one_letter_code
_entity_poly.pdbx_strand_id
1 'polypeptide(L)'
;MLALVKLALRITTDKYDERIQQLIDAAKLDLKIAGVVLPATLDELCEQAIITYCMINFLGLSDDEFDRLQKSYDLQKGQLRSATGYTDWGDQT
;
A
#
# COMPACT_ATOMS: atom_id res chain seq x y z
N MET A 1 -7.62 -6.67 4.88
CA MET A 1 -7.21 -5.39 4.24
C MET A 1 -8.40 -4.54 3.78
N LEU A 2 -9.42 -5.14 3.19
CA LEU A 2 -10.54 -4.34 2.68
C LEU A 2 -11.17 -3.44 3.75
N ALA A 3 -11.44 -3.98 4.92
CA ALA A 3 -12.04 -3.21 6.01
C ALA A 3 -11.15 -2.05 6.46
N LEU A 4 -9.84 -2.27 6.54
CA LEU A 4 -8.90 -1.23 6.93
C LEU A 4 -8.84 -0.11 5.89
N VAL A 5 -8.81 -0.46 4.61
CA VAL A 5 -8.80 0.53 3.54
C VAL A 5 -10.10 1.32 3.52
N LYS A 6 -11.23 0.66 3.66
CA LYS A 6 -12.53 1.33 3.73
C LYS A 6 -12.58 2.32 4.89
N LEU A 7 -12.05 1.93 6.05
CA LEU A 7 -12.00 2.81 7.20
C LEU A 7 -11.13 4.06 6.92
N ALA A 8 -9.97 3.84 6.31
CA ALA A 8 -9.06 4.94 5.96
C ALA A 8 -9.68 5.89 4.93
N LEU A 9 -10.45 5.36 3.99
CA LEU A 9 -11.15 6.15 2.97
C LEU A 9 -12.48 6.71 3.45
N ARG A 10 -12.90 6.35 4.66
CA ARG A 10 -14.18 6.76 5.26
C ARG A 10 -15.37 6.31 4.44
N ILE A 11 -15.30 5.08 3.93
CA ILE A 11 -16.37 4.47 3.14
C ILE A 11 -17.12 3.46 4.00
N THR A 12 -18.44 3.60 4.08
CA THR A 12 -19.29 2.71 4.87
C THR A 12 -20.19 1.83 4.01
N THR A 13 -20.28 2.12 2.71
CA THR A 13 -21.09 1.33 1.77
C THR A 13 -20.27 0.22 1.14
N ASP A 14 -20.93 -0.84 0.68
CA ASP A 14 -20.29 -1.94 -0.04
C ASP A 14 -20.19 -1.66 -1.55
N LYS A 15 -20.69 -0.53 -1.99
CA LYS A 15 -20.78 -0.19 -3.42
C LYS A 15 -19.43 -0.22 -4.13
N TYR A 16 -18.35 0.14 -3.42
CA TYR A 16 -17.03 0.25 -4.01
C TYR A 16 -16.08 -0.90 -3.62
N ASP A 17 -16.58 -1.93 -2.96
CA ASP A 17 -15.74 -3.00 -2.43
C ASP A 17 -14.90 -3.67 -3.50
N GLU A 18 -15.50 -3.98 -4.64
CA GLU A 18 -14.78 -4.63 -5.75
C GLU A 18 -13.65 -3.74 -6.26
N ARG A 19 -13.93 -2.46 -6.46
CA ARG A 19 -12.92 -1.51 -6.92
C ARG A 19 -11.78 -1.35 -5.91
N ILE A 20 -12.13 -1.25 -4.62
CA ILE A 20 -11.15 -1.12 -3.55
C ILE A 20 -10.28 -2.38 -3.48
N GLN A 21 -10.89 -3.56 -3.62
CA GLN A 21 -10.13 -4.81 -3.62
C GLN A 21 -9.14 -4.86 -4.79
N GLN A 22 -9.54 -4.38 -5.95
CA GLN A 22 -8.64 -4.28 -7.10
C GLN A 22 -7.45 -3.37 -6.80
N LEU A 23 -7.67 -2.26 -6.11
CA LEU A 23 -6.58 -1.36 -5.72
C LEU A 23 -5.65 -2.00 -4.69
N ILE A 24 -6.19 -2.76 -3.75
CA ILE A 24 -5.39 -3.51 -2.78
C ILE A 24 -4.49 -4.51 -3.50
N ASP A 25 -5.04 -5.25 -4.45
CA ASP A 25 -4.28 -6.24 -5.22
C ASP A 25 -3.21 -5.56 -6.06
N ALA A 26 -3.53 -4.43 -6.66
CA ALA A 26 -2.56 -3.64 -7.43
C ALA A 26 -1.43 -3.10 -6.54
N ALA A 27 -1.76 -2.67 -5.33
CA ALA A 27 -0.76 -2.19 -4.37
C ALA A 27 0.22 -3.31 -4.00
N LYS A 28 -0.30 -4.51 -3.73
CA LYS A 28 0.53 -5.67 -3.43
C LYS A 28 1.47 -5.99 -4.59
N LEU A 29 0.96 -5.91 -5.80
CA LEU A 29 1.76 -6.17 -6.99
C LEU A 29 2.84 -5.10 -7.17
N ASP A 30 2.50 -3.84 -6.95
CA ASP A 30 3.48 -2.74 -7.05
C ASP A 30 4.63 -2.94 -6.06
N LEU A 31 4.31 -3.35 -4.84
CA LEU A 31 5.33 -3.63 -3.83
C LEU A 31 6.22 -4.81 -4.25
N LYS A 32 5.64 -5.86 -4.82
CA LYS A 32 6.42 -7.00 -5.33
C LYS A 32 7.35 -6.59 -6.45
N ILE A 33 6.87 -5.76 -7.38
CA ILE A 33 7.69 -5.27 -8.50
C ILE A 33 8.86 -4.46 -7.96
N ALA A 34 8.64 -3.72 -6.88
CA ALA A 34 9.69 -2.93 -6.23
C ALA A 34 10.71 -3.79 -5.46
N GLY A 35 10.48 -5.09 -5.35
CA GLY A 35 11.39 -5.99 -4.64
C GLY A 35 11.01 -6.28 -3.20
N VAL A 36 9.79 -5.93 -2.79
CA VAL A 36 9.31 -6.20 -1.44
C VAL A 36 8.72 -7.61 -1.38
N VAL A 37 9.17 -8.40 -0.42
CA VAL A 37 8.58 -9.72 -0.15
C VAL A 37 7.55 -9.55 0.96
N LEU A 38 6.27 -9.70 0.61
CA LEU A 38 5.19 -9.53 1.56
C LEU A 38 5.06 -10.78 2.43
N PRO A 39 4.94 -10.62 3.76
CA PRO A 39 4.68 -11.76 4.64
C PRO A 39 3.27 -12.31 4.44
N ALA A 40 3.05 -13.56 4.82
CA ALA A 40 1.74 -14.20 4.71
C ALA A 40 0.69 -13.43 5.50
N THR A 41 1.04 -12.94 6.68
CA THR A 41 0.21 -12.03 7.47
C THR A 41 0.84 -10.66 7.38
N LEU A 42 0.13 -9.70 6.81
CA LEU A 42 0.64 -8.35 6.63
C LEU A 42 0.79 -7.65 7.99
N ASP A 43 1.93 -7.01 8.20
CA ASP A 43 2.13 -6.18 9.37
C ASP A 43 1.72 -4.72 9.10
N GLU A 44 1.84 -3.88 10.12
CA GLU A 44 1.40 -2.50 10.05
C GLU A 44 2.12 -1.69 8.96
N LEU A 45 3.40 -1.95 8.72
CA LEU A 45 4.15 -1.23 7.69
C LEU A 45 3.63 -1.56 6.30
N CYS A 46 3.36 -2.84 6.05
CA CYS A 46 2.78 -3.29 4.78
C CYS A 46 1.37 -2.73 4.61
N GLU A 47 0.57 -2.78 5.66
CA GLU A 47 -0.79 -2.25 5.65
C GLU A 47 -0.81 -0.76 5.33
N GLN A 48 0.08 0.02 5.96
CA GLN A 48 0.16 1.46 5.71
C GLN A 48 0.53 1.77 4.25
N ALA A 49 1.47 1.05 3.69
CA ALA A 49 1.85 1.24 2.29
C ALA A 49 0.67 0.96 1.35
N ILE A 50 -0.06 -0.12 1.60
CA ILE A 50 -1.24 -0.48 0.80
C ILE A 50 -2.33 0.57 0.93
N ILE A 51 -2.59 1.05 2.14
CA ILE A 51 -3.58 2.09 2.40
C ILE A 51 -3.21 3.37 1.65
N THR A 52 -1.95 3.79 1.72
CA THR A 52 -1.49 5.00 1.03
C THR A 52 -1.68 4.88 -0.48
N TYR A 53 -1.34 3.73 -1.05
CA TYR A 53 -1.56 3.47 -2.48
C TYR A 53 -3.04 3.60 -2.84
N CYS A 54 -3.92 3.02 -2.04
CA CYS A 54 -5.36 3.08 -2.29
C CYS A 54 -5.88 4.52 -2.18
N MET A 55 -5.39 5.29 -1.22
CA MET A 55 -5.77 6.70 -1.10
C MET A 55 -5.40 7.50 -2.34
N ILE A 56 -4.18 7.31 -2.84
CA ILE A 56 -3.69 8.00 -4.05
C ILE A 56 -4.59 7.71 -5.24
N ASN A 57 -5.01 6.46 -5.39
CA ASN A 57 -5.70 6.00 -6.60
C ASN A 57 -7.23 6.03 -6.51
N PHE A 58 -7.79 6.19 -5.33
CA PHE A 58 -9.24 6.19 -5.15
C PHE A 58 -9.80 7.58 -4.91
N LEU A 59 -9.09 8.42 -4.16
CA LEU A 59 -9.57 9.76 -3.80
C LEU A 59 -9.27 10.77 -4.90
N GLY A 60 -10.15 11.77 -5.05
CA GLY A 60 -9.90 12.89 -5.95
C GLY A 60 -9.03 13.93 -5.26
N LEU A 61 -7.72 13.71 -5.30
CA LEU A 61 -6.77 14.56 -4.60
C LEU A 61 -6.39 15.80 -5.40
N SER A 62 -6.06 16.89 -4.69
CA SER A 62 -5.40 18.05 -5.30
C SER A 62 -3.97 17.66 -5.68
N ASP A 63 -3.33 18.46 -6.54
CA ASP A 63 -1.95 18.18 -6.96
C ASP A 63 -0.99 18.11 -5.77
N ASP A 64 -1.14 19.01 -4.81
CA ASP A 64 -0.30 19.05 -3.61
C ASP A 64 -0.50 17.81 -2.73
N GLU A 65 -1.74 17.39 -2.56
CA GLU A 65 -2.06 16.19 -1.78
C GLU A 65 -1.53 14.94 -2.48
N PHE A 66 -1.71 14.86 -3.79
CA PHE A 66 -1.20 13.75 -4.59
C PHE A 66 0.32 13.64 -4.44
N ASP A 67 1.04 14.74 -4.61
CA ASP A 67 2.50 14.75 -4.50
C ASP A 67 2.96 14.33 -3.12
N ARG A 68 2.30 14.81 -2.07
CA ARG A 68 2.64 14.48 -0.70
C ARG A 68 2.44 13.00 -0.41
N LEU A 69 1.30 12.45 -0.83
CA LEU A 69 1.00 11.03 -0.62
C LEU A 69 1.90 10.15 -1.47
N GLN A 70 2.22 10.57 -2.69
CA GLN A 70 3.12 9.82 -3.55
C GLN A 70 4.52 9.72 -2.93
N LYS A 71 5.02 10.82 -2.38
CA LYS A 71 6.30 10.82 -1.66
C LYS A 71 6.26 9.94 -0.43
N SER A 72 5.15 9.98 0.30
CA SER A 72 4.97 9.14 1.48
C SER A 72 4.99 7.66 1.08
N TYR A 73 4.29 7.30 0.01
CA TYR A 73 4.28 5.94 -0.49
C TYR A 73 5.67 5.48 -0.91
N ASP A 74 6.40 6.32 -1.63
CA ASP A 74 7.75 6.01 -2.08
C ASP A 74 8.70 5.76 -0.90
N LEU A 75 8.57 6.54 0.17
CA LEU A 75 9.35 6.34 1.39
C LEU A 75 8.96 5.04 2.10
N GLN A 76 7.68 4.75 2.21
CA GLN A 76 7.19 3.50 2.81
C GLN A 76 7.72 2.29 2.03
N LYS A 77 7.64 2.36 0.71
CA LYS A 77 8.13 1.31 -0.17
C LYS A 77 9.64 1.13 -0.02
N GLY A 78 10.39 2.23 0.07
CA GLY A 78 11.82 2.21 0.30
C GLY A 78 12.18 1.58 1.64
N GLN A 79 11.42 1.88 2.70
CA GLN A 79 11.62 1.27 4.01
C GLN A 79 11.42 -0.24 3.96
N LEU A 80 10.38 -0.70 3.29
CA LEU A 80 10.08 -2.13 3.17
C LEU A 80 11.17 -2.84 2.38
N ARG A 81 11.67 -2.22 1.30
CA ARG A 81 12.74 -2.80 0.50
C ARG A 81 14.04 -2.93 1.27
N SER A 82 14.31 -2.00 2.18
CA SER A 82 15.55 -1.96 2.95
C SER A 82 15.51 -2.84 4.20
N ALA A 83 14.31 -3.21 4.66
CA ALA A 83 14.15 -3.98 5.88
C ALA A 83 14.40 -5.47 5.59
N THR A 84 15.22 -6.10 6.44
CA THR A 84 15.44 -7.56 6.37
C THR A 84 14.11 -8.26 6.63
N GLY A 85 13.76 -9.23 5.80
CA GLY A 85 12.49 -9.94 5.89
C GLY A 85 11.45 -9.48 4.89
N TYR A 86 11.68 -8.34 4.25
CA TYR A 86 10.79 -7.81 3.21
C TYR A 86 11.44 -7.81 1.82
N THR A 87 12.66 -8.31 1.69
CA THR A 87 13.37 -8.38 0.42
C THR A 87 14.06 -9.72 0.26
N ASP A 88 14.13 -10.22 -0.97
CA ASP A 88 14.78 -11.50 -1.26
C ASP A 88 16.26 -11.50 -0.93
N TRP A 89 16.92 -10.39 -1.21
CA TRP A 89 18.37 -10.31 -1.03
C TRP A 89 18.77 -10.09 0.43
N GLY A 90 17.83 -9.74 1.29
CA GLY A 90 18.11 -9.55 2.71
C GLY A 90 18.58 -10.82 3.40
N ASP A 91 18.16 -11.97 2.91
CA ASP A 91 18.51 -13.27 3.48
C ASP A 91 19.95 -13.68 3.18
N GLN A 92 20.63 -12.95 2.33
CA GLN A 92 21.98 -13.29 1.89
C GLN A 92 23.08 -12.72 2.80
N THR A 93 22.67 -11.98 3.79
CA THR A 93 23.61 -11.37 4.76
C THR A 93 23.87 -12.25 6.00
#